data_2a047c2f0931403689df2cd4390bb944
#
_entry.id   2a047c2f0931403689df2cd4390bb944
#
_cell.length_a   1.000
_cell.length_b   1.000
_cell.length_c   1.000
_cell.angle_alpha   90.00
_cell.angle_beta   90.00
_cell.angle_gamma   90.00
#
_symmetry.space_group_name_H-M   'P 1'
#
loop_
_entity.id
_entity.type
_entity.pdbx_description
1 polymer ?
#
loop_
_entity_poly.entity_id
_entity_poly.type
_entity_poly.pdbx_seq_one_letter_code
_entity_poly.pdbx_strand_id
1 'polypeptide(L)'
;FMAMMLFSIWGCSLLVKDKSNDDALRDAIGDMAEQGGESTNGLFDILKRPAVIAFFSACFLLQLSHGPYYTFYSLYLTDFGYSKLVIGLLWGAGVVAELLLFLVMSRILRRLSVRVILLISMFFCLIRWPLIGLFPDYLAVLLVSQMMHAFTFASFHAVAVQWVRQAFGSDHQGQGQALYSAVGFGAGGAAGALISGIIWSYNPL
;
A
#
# COMPACT_ATOMS: atom_id res chain seq x y z
N PHE A 1 9.39 -13.77 4.51
CA PHE A 1 8.99 -12.73 3.55
C PHE A 1 7.70 -13.12 2.81
N MET A 2 7.70 -14.28 2.11
CA MET A 2 6.52 -14.80 1.39
C MET A 2 5.28 -15.00 2.29
N ALA A 3 5.46 -15.50 3.52
CA ALA A 3 4.35 -15.69 4.46
C ALA A 3 3.67 -14.36 4.86
N MET A 4 4.44 -13.27 5.04
CA MET A 4 3.88 -11.95 5.35
C MET A 4 3.07 -11.38 4.18
N MET A 5 3.46 -11.68 2.95
CA MET A 5 2.72 -11.29 1.74
C MET A 5 1.42 -12.07 1.60
N LEU A 6 1.43 -13.36 1.91
CA LEU A 6 0.23 -14.20 1.92
C LEU A 6 -0.76 -13.73 2.99
N PHE A 7 -0.27 -13.27 4.15
CA PHE A 7 -1.11 -12.66 5.19
C PHE A 7 -1.73 -11.33 4.74
N SER A 8 -0.97 -10.50 4.00
CA SER A 8 -1.50 -9.25 3.43
C SER A 8 -2.62 -9.53 2.44
N ILE A 9 -2.48 -10.58 1.61
CA ILE A 9 -3.50 -11.01 0.65
C ILE A 9 -4.72 -11.59 1.35
N TRP A 10 -4.51 -12.41 2.36
CA TRP A 10 -5.59 -12.98 3.14
C TRP A 10 -6.38 -11.89 3.88
N GLY A 11 -5.70 -10.92 4.51
CA GLY A 11 -6.33 -9.75 5.12
C GLY A 11 -7.13 -8.92 4.12
N CYS A 12 -6.58 -8.69 2.90
CA CYS A 12 -7.31 -8.00 1.83
C CYS A 12 -8.43 -8.86 1.22
N SER A 13 -8.30 -10.21 1.19
CA SER A 13 -9.38 -11.10 0.74
C SER A 13 -10.59 -11.06 1.67
N LEU A 14 -10.39 -10.77 2.96
CA LEU A 14 -11.49 -10.53 3.90
C LEU A 14 -12.23 -9.21 3.61
N LEU A 15 -11.53 -8.19 3.06
CA LEU A 15 -12.15 -6.97 2.53
C LEU A 15 -12.92 -7.21 1.23
N VAL A 16 -12.59 -8.31 0.53
CA VAL A 16 -13.12 -8.63 -0.82
C VAL A 16 -14.39 -9.49 -0.75
N LYS A 17 -14.76 -10.00 0.41
CA LYS A 17 -15.90 -10.88 0.54
C LYS A 17 -17.22 -10.11 0.38
N ASP A 18 -17.80 -10.32 -0.83
CA ASP A 18 -19.18 -10.09 -1.19
C ASP A 18 -19.54 -8.81 -1.96
N LYS A 19 -20.11 -9.04 -3.17
CA LYS A 19 -20.71 -8.02 -4.05
C LYS A 19 -21.88 -7.29 -3.36
N SER A 20 -22.50 -7.94 -2.37
CA SER A 20 -23.54 -7.35 -1.51
C SER A 20 -22.99 -6.27 -0.59
N ASN A 21 -21.70 -6.36 -0.24
CA ASN A 21 -21.03 -5.36 0.60
C ASN A 21 -20.64 -4.08 -0.16
N ASP A 22 -20.48 -4.14 -1.50
CA ASP A 22 -20.18 -2.94 -2.28
C ASP A 22 -21.45 -2.08 -2.44
N ASP A 23 -22.63 -2.71 -2.56
CA ASP A 23 -23.91 -2.01 -2.57
C ASP A 23 -24.24 -1.51 -1.16
N ALA A 24 -24.05 -2.33 -0.12
CA ALA A 24 -24.19 -1.91 1.28
C ALA A 24 -23.17 -0.84 1.69
N LEU A 25 -21.96 -0.86 1.12
CA LEU A 25 -20.96 0.19 1.36
C LEU A 25 -21.30 1.46 0.56
N ARG A 26 -21.84 1.36 -0.65
CA ARG A 26 -22.36 2.49 -1.42
C ARG A 26 -23.60 3.08 -0.78
N ASP A 27 -24.50 2.25 -0.29
CA ASP A 27 -25.71 2.68 0.44
C ASP A 27 -25.30 3.30 1.79
N ALA A 28 -24.36 2.71 2.53
CA ALA A 28 -23.83 3.30 3.76
C ALA A 28 -23.03 4.59 3.51
N ILE A 29 -22.34 4.73 2.37
CA ILE A 29 -21.67 5.98 1.96
C ILE A 29 -22.71 6.99 1.42
N GLY A 30 -23.73 6.53 0.70
CA GLY A 30 -24.86 7.31 0.22
C GLY A 30 -25.69 7.85 1.39
N ASP A 31 -26.06 7.00 2.33
CA ASP A 31 -26.78 7.37 3.56
C ASP A 31 -25.97 8.32 4.45
N MET A 32 -24.63 8.19 4.48
CA MET A 32 -23.74 9.13 5.18
C MET A 32 -23.63 10.48 4.46
N ALA A 33 -23.80 10.53 3.16
CA ALA A 33 -23.78 11.76 2.37
C ALA A 33 -25.15 12.50 2.44
N GLU A 34 -26.25 11.77 2.53
CA GLU A 34 -27.59 12.35 2.74
C GLU A 34 -27.88 12.74 4.19
N GLN A 35 -27.27 12.07 5.17
CA GLN A 35 -27.33 12.41 6.59
C GLN A 35 -26.33 13.51 6.97
N GLY A 36 -25.91 14.38 6.06
CA GLY A 36 -25.13 15.59 6.28
C GLY A 36 -25.78 16.66 7.20
N GLY A 37 -26.83 16.29 7.95
CA GLY A 37 -27.38 16.99 9.09
C GLY A 37 -26.95 16.29 10.39
N GLU A 38 -26.03 16.93 11.15
CA GLU A 38 -25.73 16.63 12.56
C GLU A 38 -25.52 15.14 12.91
N SER A 39 -24.51 14.49 12.34
CA SER A 39 -24.06 13.20 12.87
C SER A 39 -22.91 13.44 13.85
N THR A 40 -23.24 13.45 15.13
CA THR A 40 -22.33 13.37 16.30
C THR A 40 -21.69 11.97 16.42
N ASN A 41 -21.38 11.30 15.33
CA ASN A 41 -20.58 10.08 15.38
C ASN A 41 -19.14 10.49 15.69
N GLY A 42 -18.75 10.35 16.93
CA GLY A 42 -17.39 10.67 17.37
C GLY A 42 -16.36 9.84 16.59
N LEU A 43 -15.14 10.35 16.46
CA LEU A 43 -14.01 9.67 15.83
C LEU A 43 -13.91 8.19 16.25
N PHE A 44 -14.18 7.88 17.53
CA PHE A 44 -14.14 6.53 18.07
C PHE A 44 -15.16 5.57 17.43
N ASP A 45 -16.32 6.05 17.03
CA ASP A 45 -17.34 5.21 16.39
C ASP A 45 -16.95 4.89 14.95
N ILE A 46 -16.28 5.82 14.26
CA ILE A 46 -15.67 5.57 12.95
C ILE A 46 -14.58 4.51 13.07
N LEU A 47 -13.69 4.62 14.05
CA LEU A 47 -12.57 3.70 14.24
C LEU A 47 -12.99 2.27 14.60
N LYS A 48 -14.15 2.07 15.21
CA LYS A 48 -14.69 0.74 15.55
C LYS A 48 -15.31 0.02 14.36
N ARG A 49 -15.55 0.70 13.23
CA ARG A 49 -16.14 0.08 12.04
C ARG A 49 -15.21 -1.01 11.47
N PRO A 50 -15.70 -2.24 11.23
CA PRO A 50 -14.87 -3.32 10.72
C PRO A 50 -14.11 -2.98 9.43
N ALA A 51 -14.75 -2.22 8.53
CA ALA A 51 -14.13 -1.75 7.29
C ALA A 51 -12.93 -0.82 7.55
N VAL A 52 -12.99 0.04 8.58
CA VAL A 52 -11.90 0.94 8.97
C VAL A 52 -10.74 0.15 9.56
N ILE A 53 -11.02 -0.79 10.45
CA ILE A 53 -10.01 -1.68 11.05
C ILE A 53 -9.32 -2.49 9.94
N ALA A 54 -10.09 -3.10 9.05
CA ALA A 54 -9.55 -3.90 7.95
C ALA A 54 -8.70 -3.05 7.00
N PHE A 55 -9.12 -1.84 6.67
CA PHE A 55 -8.37 -0.91 5.83
C PHE A 55 -7.02 -0.53 6.47
N PHE A 56 -7.00 -0.12 7.74
CA PHE A 56 -5.75 0.22 8.43
C PHE A 56 -4.83 -0.99 8.60
N SER A 57 -5.39 -2.19 8.84
CA SER A 57 -4.62 -3.43 8.84
C SER A 57 -3.95 -3.68 7.49
N ALA A 58 -4.67 -3.48 6.39
CA ALA A 58 -4.10 -3.60 5.04
C ALA A 58 -3.00 -2.56 4.79
N CYS A 59 -3.20 -1.30 5.21
CA CYS A 59 -2.17 -0.26 5.12
C CYS A 59 -0.91 -0.63 5.92
N PHE A 60 -1.08 -1.12 7.14
CA PHE A 60 0.02 -1.59 7.99
C PHE A 60 0.79 -2.73 7.32
N LEU A 61 0.09 -3.78 6.87
CA LEU A 61 0.70 -4.95 6.26
C LEU A 61 1.41 -4.63 4.93
N LEU A 62 0.84 -3.72 4.12
CA LEU A 62 1.48 -3.27 2.90
C LEU A 62 2.80 -2.58 3.20
N GLN A 63 2.81 -1.62 4.13
CA GLN A 63 4.03 -0.90 4.50
C GLN A 63 5.04 -1.78 5.23
N LEU A 64 4.56 -2.73 6.02
CA LEU A 64 5.40 -3.78 6.61
C LEU A 64 6.16 -4.55 5.52
N SER A 65 5.49 -4.90 4.41
CA SER A 65 6.10 -5.60 3.27
C SER A 65 7.10 -4.74 2.49
N HIS A 66 6.95 -3.42 2.51
CA HIS A 66 7.86 -2.48 1.87
C HIS A 66 9.07 -2.12 2.75
N GLY A 67 9.01 -2.37 4.06
CA GLY A 67 10.10 -2.07 5.00
C GLY A 67 11.47 -2.62 4.56
N PRO A 68 11.59 -3.92 4.23
CA PRO A 68 12.83 -4.50 3.72
C PRO A 68 13.36 -3.83 2.46
N TYR A 69 12.47 -3.47 1.55
CA TYR A 69 12.81 -2.79 0.32
C TYR A 69 13.43 -1.41 0.59
N TYR A 70 12.79 -0.57 1.37
CA TYR A 70 13.31 0.76 1.66
C TYR A 70 14.62 0.74 2.48
N THR A 71 14.81 -0.29 3.30
CA THR A 71 15.97 -0.38 4.18
C THR A 71 17.16 -1.07 3.53
N PHE A 72 16.93 -2.18 2.81
CA PHE A 72 17.99 -3.08 2.38
C PHE A 72 18.16 -3.21 0.87
N TYR A 73 17.27 -2.68 0.03
CA TYR A 73 17.37 -2.84 -1.43
C TYR A 73 18.70 -2.36 -2.01
N SER A 74 19.19 -1.20 -1.57
CA SER A 74 20.47 -0.68 -2.05
C SER A 74 21.66 -1.52 -1.59
N LEU A 75 21.63 -2.02 -0.36
CA LEU A 75 22.66 -2.90 0.18
C LEU A 75 22.64 -4.24 -0.55
N TYR A 76 21.47 -4.83 -0.67
CA TYR A 76 21.24 -6.06 -1.42
C TYR A 76 21.81 -6.00 -2.85
N LEU A 77 21.53 -4.95 -3.60
CA LEU A 77 22.06 -4.80 -4.96
C LEU A 77 23.57 -4.53 -4.97
N THR A 78 24.12 -3.91 -3.93
CA THR A 78 25.58 -3.73 -3.80
C THR A 78 26.26 -5.08 -3.64
N ASP A 79 25.69 -6.01 -2.89
CA ASP A 79 26.22 -7.36 -2.69
C ASP A 79 26.17 -8.19 -3.99
N PHE A 80 25.22 -7.89 -4.89
CA PHE A 80 25.17 -8.43 -6.26
C PHE A 80 26.06 -7.67 -7.27
N GLY A 81 26.92 -6.77 -6.81
CA GLY A 81 27.94 -6.10 -7.64
C GLY A 81 27.43 -4.89 -8.44
N TYR A 82 26.23 -4.42 -8.21
CA TYR A 82 25.73 -3.21 -8.89
C TYR A 82 26.40 -1.95 -8.37
N SER A 83 26.80 -1.07 -9.31
CA SER A 83 27.36 0.23 -8.94
C SER A 83 26.31 1.15 -8.33
N LYS A 84 26.74 2.08 -7.46
CA LYS A 84 25.85 3.08 -6.83
C LYS A 84 25.06 3.89 -7.85
N LEU A 85 25.65 4.14 -9.04
CA LEU A 85 24.97 4.83 -10.14
C LEU A 85 23.77 4.02 -10.65
N VAL A 86 23.97 2.72 -10.92
CA VAL A 86 22.89 1.84 -11.40
C VAL A 86 21.79 1.73 -10.35
N ILE A 87 22.14 1.56 -9.08
CA ILE A 87 21.16 1.54 -7.97
C ILE A 87 20.37 2.84 -7.92
N GLY A 88 21.04 3.99 -8.03
CA GLY A 88 20.38 5.30 -8.06
C GLY A 88 19.45 5.45 -9.27
N LEU A 89 19.83 4.97 -10.45
CA LEU A 89 18.98 4.97 -11.64
C LEU A 89 17.75 4.08 -11.47
N LEU A 90 17.88 2.92 -10.83
CA LEU A 90 16.73 2.04 -10.50
C LEU A 90 15.76 2.73 -9.56
N TRP A 91 16.24 3.39 -8.50
CA TRP A 91 15.39 4.22 -7.62
C TRP A 91 14.70 5.34 -8.39
N GLY A 92 15.46 6.06 -9.24
CA GLY A 92 14.93 7.12 -10.09
C GLY A 92 13.85 6.63 -11.06
N ALA A 93 14.03 5.44 -11.65
CA ALA A 93 13.03 4.82 -12.53
C ALA A 93 11.72 4.54 -11.78
N GLY A 94 11.79 4.05 -10.53
CA GLY A 94 10.61 3.87 -9.69
C GLY A 94 9.85 5.17 -9.45
N VAL A 95 10.57 6.24 -9.07
CA VAL A 95 9.97 7.58 -8.84
C VAL A 95 9.35 8.15 -10.12
N VAL A 96 10.02 8.01 -11.27
CA VAL A 96 9.47 8.46 -12.56
C VAL A 96 8.18 7.68 -12.88
N ALA A 97 8.16 6.37 -12.68
CA ALA A 97 6.97 5.56 -12.89
C ALA A 97 5.80 6.00 -11.98
N GLU A 98 6.07 6.34 -10.72
CA GLU A 98 5.06 6.89 -9.79
C GLU A 98 4.49 8.22 -10.30
N LEU A 99 5.35 9.15 -10.71
CA LEU A 99 4.92 10.44 -11.26
C LEU A 99 4.03 10.27 -12.48
N LEU A 100 4.42 9.38 -13.42
CA LEU A 100 3.62 9.07 -14.59
C LEU A 100 2.27 8.47 -14.24
N LEU A 101 2.22 7.58 -13.23
CA LEU A 101 0.97 6.99 -12.76
C LEU A 101 0.07 8.06 -12.12
N PHE A 102 0.62 8.96 -11.31
CA PHE A 102 -0.16 10.04 -10.70
C PHE A 102 -0.81 10.97 -11.75
N LEU A 103 -0.14 11.24 -12.87
CA LEU A 103 -0.72 12.04 -13.96
C LEU A 103 -1.99 11.42 -14.56
N VAL A 104 -2.10 10.10 -14.55
CA VAL A 104 -3.26 9.39 -15.10
C VAL A 104 -4.23 8.88 -14.01
N MET A 105 -3.86 9.02 -12.74
CA MET A 105 -4.59 8.44 -11.60
C MET A 105 -6.04 8.92 -11.53
N SER A 106 -6.30 10.20 -11.83
CA SER A 106 -7.66 10.75 -11.89
C SER A 106 -8.54 10.06 -12.94
N ARG A 107 -7.96 9.59 -14.05
CA ARG A 107 -8.69 8.84 -15.08
C ARG A 107 -8.96 7.40 -14.62
N ILE A 108 -8.00 6.79 -13.94
CA ILE A 108 -8.11 5.43 -13.39
C ILE A 108 -9.23 5.40 -12.33
N LEU A 109 -9.23 6.34 -11.40
CA LEU A 109 -10.23 6.46 -10.32
C LEU A 109 -11.66 6.70 -10.83
N ARG A 110 -11.82 7.25 -12.02
CA ARG A 110 -13.15 7.38 -12.66
C ARG A 110 -13.66 6.09 -13.31
N ARG A 111 -12.77 5.12 -13.59
CA ARG A 111 -13.11 3.88 -14.29
C ARG A 111 -13.10 2.65 -13.39
N LEU A 112 -12.28 2.65 -12.35
CA LEU A 112 -12.08 1.53 -11.46
C LEU A 112 -12.48 1.91 -10.04
N SER A 113 -13.15 0.98 -9.35
CA SER A 113 -13.45 1.17 -7.94
C SER A 113 -12.19 1.13 -7.07
N VAL A 114 -12.25 1.76 -5.91
CA VAL A 114 -11.21 1.72 -4.86
C VAL A 114 -10.73 0.29 -4.61
N ARG A 115 -11.68 -0.64 -4.48
CA ARG A 115 -11.42 -2.06 -4.24
C ARG A 115 -10.61 -2.73 -5.34
N VAL A 116 -10.97 -2.50 -6.60
CA VAL A 116 -10.25 -3.08 -7.75
C VAL A 116 -8.81 -2.56 -7.79
N ILE A 117 -8.59 -1.29 -7.53
CA ILE A 117 -7.23 -0.72 -7.52
C ILE A 117 -6.40 -1.30 -6.37
N LEU A 118 -6.98 -1.46 -5.17
CA LEU A 118 -6.30 -2.11 -4.05
C LEU A 118 -5.90 -3.55 -4.38
N LEU A 119 -6.80 -4.32 -5.02
CA LEU A 119 -6.50 -5.69 -5.45
C LEU A 119 -5.39 -5.74 -6.49
N ILE A 120 -5.41 -4.84 -7.47
CA ILE A 120 -4.35 -4.71 -8.48
C ILE A 120 -3.01 -4.40 -7.78
N SER A 121 -2.99 -3.44 -6.85
CA SER A 121 -1.78 -3.09 -6.10
C SER A 121 -1.20 -4.29 -5.35
N MET A 122 -2.06 -5.06 -4.68
CA MET A 122 -1.65 -6.27 -3.97
C MET A 122 -1.14 -7.37 -4.91
N PHE A 123 -1.81 -7.56 -6.04
CA PHE A 123 -1.37 -8.52 -7.06
C PHE A 123 0.02 -8.17 -7.60
N PHE A 124 0.28 -6.89 -7.89
CA PHE A 124 1.61 -6.44 -8.31
C PHE A 124 2.66 -6.62 -7.21
N CYS A 125 2.33 -6.46 -5.93
CA CYS A 125 3.24 -6.78 -4.83
C CYS A 125 3.65 -8.25 -4.83
N LEU A 126 2.71 -9.18 -5.08
CA LEU A 126 2.98 -10.61 -5.15
C LEU A 126 4.00 -10.99 -6.21
N ILE A 127 3.95 -10.32 -7.36
CA ILE A 127 4.87 -10.57 -8.47
C ILE A 127 6.19 -9.86 -8.22
N ARG A 128 6.15 -8.61 -7.76
CA ARG A 128 7.32 -7.75 -7.63
C ARG A 128 8.35 -8.30 -6.64
N TRP A 129 7.93 -8.77 -5.47
CA TRP A 129 8.87 -9.25 -4.47
C TRP A 129 9.65 -10.50 -4.89
N PRO A 130 9.02 -11.55 -5.47
CA PRO A 130 9.75 -12.66 -6.07
C PRO A 130 10.69 -12.24 -7.20
N LEU A 131 10.30 -11.28 -8.04
CA LEU A 131 11.18 -10.79 -9.11
C LEU A 131 12.47 -10.19 -8.54
N ILE A 132 12.37 -9.34 -7.51
CA ILE A 132 13.54 -8.75 -6.86
C ILE A 132 14.40 -9.82 -6.16
N GLY A 133 13.75 -10.75 -5.44
CA GLY A 133 14.46 -11.71 -4.60
C GLY A 133 15.07 -12.90 -5.36
N LEU A 134 14.49 -13.32 -6.49
CA LEU A 134 14.93 -14.50 -7.23
C LEU A 134 15.76 -14.18 -8.47
N PHE A 135 15.69 -12.95 -8.97
CA PHE A 135 16.34 -12.55 -10.21
C PHE A 135 17.19 -11.28 -10.07
N PRO A 136 18.00 -11.14 -9.00
CA PRO A 136 18.79 -9.94 -8.76
C PRO A 136 19.87 -9.70 -9.83
N ASP A 137 20.37 -10.76 -10.47
CA ASP A 137 21.41 -10.66 -11.51
C ASP A 137 20.90 -10.06 -12.84
N TYR A 138 19.59 -9.94 -13.02
CA TYR A 138 19.00 -9.46 -14.27
C TYR A 138 18.52 -8.02 -14.14
N LEU A 139 19.35 -7.07 -14.59
CA LEU A 139 19.03 -5.62 -14.53
C LEU A 139 17.65 -5.29 -15.16
N ALA A 140 17.28 -5.95 -16.27
CA ALA A 140 15.98 -5.74 -16.90
C ALA A 140 14.82 -6.13 -16.00
N VAL A 141 14.94 -7.22 -15.22
CA VAL A 141 13.94 -7.66 -14.26
C VAL A 141 13.84 -6.66 -13.11
N LEU A 142 14.98 -6.17 -12.61
CA LEU A 142 15.02 -5.14 -11.60
C LEU A 142 14.35 -3.84 -12.07
N LEU A 143 14.62 -3.42 -13.31
CA LEU A 143 13.98 -2.23 -13.89
C LEU A 143 12.46 -2.39 -14.00
N VAL A 144 11.97 -3.54 -14.49
CA VAL A 144 10.54 -3.84 -14.54
C VAL A 144 9.94 -3.82 -13.13
N SER A 145 10.62 -4.40 -12.14
CA SER A 145 10.15 -4.40 -10.75
C SER A 145 10.07 -2.99 -10.17
N GLN A 146 10.97 -2.07 -10.57
CA GLN A 146 10.89 -0.66 -10.17
C GLN A 146 9.70 0.06 -10.84
N MET A 147 9.41 -0.22 -12.10
CA MET A 147 8.21 0.33 -12.74
C MET A 147 6.92 -0.20 -12.09
N MET A 148 6.92 -1.46 -11.65
CA MET A 148 5.80 -2.04 -10.89
C MET A 148 5.60 -1.34 -9.54
N HIS A 149 6.61 -0.65 -8.99
CA HIS A 149 6.48 0.12 -7.74
C HIS A 149 5.38 1.16 -7.81
N ALA A 150 5.19 1.80 -8.93
CA ALA A 150 4.10 2.75 -9.13
C ALA A 150 2.72 2.12 -8.82
N PHE A 151 2.50 0.88 -9.26
CA PHE A 151 1.24 0.17 -9.00
C PHE A 151 1.14 -0.32 -7.55
N THR A 152 2.24 -0.71 -6.93
CA THR A 152 2.22 -1.23 -5.55
C THR A 152 2.20 -0.14 -4.50
N PHE A 153 2.69 1.05 -4.81
CA PHE A 153 2.79 2.18 -3.88
C PHE A 153 1.90 3.35 -4.29
N ALA A 154 2.13 3.97 -5.45
CA ALA A 154 1.44 5.21 -5.82
C ALA A 154 -0.07 5.02 -6.01
N SER A 155 -0.50 3.93 -6.69
CA SER A 155 -1.94 3.66 -6.86
C SER A 155 -2.62 3.35 -5.52
N PHE A 156 -1.97 2.56 -4.66
CA PHE A 156 -2.46 2.28 -3.32
C PHE A 156 -2.60 3.56 -2.49
N HIS A 157 -1.56 4.40 -2.49
CA HIS A 157 -1.56 5.65 -1.73
C HIS A 157 -2.68 6.59 -2.17
N ALA A 158 -2.84 6.79 -3.49
CA ALA A 158 -3.90 7.65 -4.03
C ALA A 158 -5.29 7.19 -3.61
N VAL A 159 -5.53 5.87 -3.68
CA VAL A 159 -6.80 5.27 -3.26
C VAL A 159 -6.98 5.33 -1.75
N ALA A 160 -5.93 5.12 -0.98
CA ALA A 160 -5.97 5.19 0.49
C ALA A 160 -6.37 6.58 0.96
N VAL A 161 -5.77 7.63 0.38
CA VAL A 161 -6.12 9.03 0.69
C VAL A 161 -7.59 9.31 0.37
N GLN A 162 -8.08 8.86 -0.79
CA GLN A 162 -9.48 9.02 -1.17
C GLN A 162 -10.44 8.25 -0.24
N TRP A 163 -10.10 7.02 0.09
CA TRP A 163 -10.91 6.19 0.99
C TRP A 163 -11.01 6.80 2.38
N VAL A 164 -9.90 7.27 2.94
CA VAL A 164 -9.91 7.97 4.25
C VAL A 164 -10.80 9.19 4.22
N ARG A 165 -10.73 9.99 3.14
CA ARG A 165 -11.62 11.16 2.97
C ARG A 165 -13.08 10.77 2.99
N GLN A 166 -13.46 9.67 2.33
CA GLN A 166 -14.84 9.18 2.29
C GLN A 166 -15.29 8.59 3.64
N ALA A 167 -14.42 7.80 4.29
CA ALA A 167 -14.76 7.11 5.53
C ALA A 167 -14.86 8.03 6.76
N PHE A 168 -14.05 9.10 6.80
CA PHE A 168 -13.96 10.01 7.96
C PHE A 168 -14.77 11.31 7.78
N GLY A 169 -15.23 11.61 6.56
CA GLY A 169 -15.95 12.85 6.27
C GLY A 169 -15.11 14.11 6.45
N SER A 170 -15.72 15.30 6.26
CA SER A 170 -15.04 16.59 6.37
C SER A 170 -14.47 16.86 7.75
N ASP A 171 -15.21 16.48 8.81
CA ASP A 171 -14.94 16.88 10.19
C ASP A 171 -13.74 16.11 10.79
N HIS A 172 -13.52 14.87 10.35
CA HIS A 172 -12.46 14.00 10.85
C HIS A 172 -11.40 13.64 9.78
N GLN A 173 -11.46 14.26 8.60
CA GLN A 173 -10.53 13.94 7.49
C GLN A 173 -9.05 14.09 7.89
N GLY A 174 -8.70 15.17 8.59
CA GLY A 174 -7.31 15.41 9.04
C GLY A 174 -6.82 14.32 10.00
N GLN A 175 -7.67 13.92 10.95
CA GLN A 175 -7.37 12.84 11.90
C GLN A 175 -7.24 11.49 11.19
N GLY A 176 -8.12 11.19 10.23
CA GLY A 176 -8.03 9.99 9.41
C GLY A 176 -6.74 9.91 8.58
N GLN A 177 -6.31 11.02 7.97
CA GLN A 177 -5.04 11.10 7.22
C GLN A 177 -3.82 10.96 8.14
N ALA A 178 -3.84 11.59 9.32
CA ALA A 178 -2.79 11.43 10.32
C ALA A 178 -2.68 9.97 10.78
N LEU A 179 -3.82 9.32 11.03
CA LEU A 179 -3.86 7.91 11.42
C LEU A 179 -3.36 6.99 10.29
N TYR A 180 -3.73 7.26 9.04
CA TYR A 180 -3.21 6.54 7.88
C TYR A 180 -1.67 6.61 7.81
N SER A 181 -1.13 7.79 7.99
CA SER A 181 0.33 7.99 7.99
C SER A 181 1.01 7.30 9.18
N ALA A 182 0.42 7.42 10.37
CA ALA A 182 0.98 6.83 11.59
C ALA A 182 0.95 5.29 11.57
N VAL A 183 -0.17 4.69 11.17
CA VAL A 183 -0.33 3.22 11.12
C VAL A 183 0.43 2.61 9.94
N GLY A 184 0.29 3.18 8.75
CA GLY A 184 0.95 2.67 7.55
C GLY A 184 2.45 2.96 7.60
N PHE A 185 2.85 4.20 7.31
CA PHE A 185 4.26 4.57 7.19
C PHE A 185 5.01 4.51 8.50
N GLY A 186 4.40 4.99 9.60
CA GLY A 186 5.01 4.94 10.93
C GLY A 186 5.15 3.51 11.44
N ALA A 187 4.07 2.91 11.92
CA ALA A 187 4.12 1.60 12.57
C ALA A 187 4.47 0.47 11.60
N GLY A 188 3.82 0.40 10.42
CA GLY A 188 4.05 -0.65 9.42
C GLY A 188 5.47 -0.58 8.85
N GLY A 189 5.91 0.61 8.42
CA GLY A 189 7.25 0.82 7.88
C GLY A 189 8.34 0.53 8.90
N ALA A 190 8.21 1.04 10.13
CA ALA A 190 9.16 0.79 11.20
C ALA A 190 9.25 -0.70 11.58
N ALA A 191 8.10 -1.37 11.75
CA ALA A 191 8.08 -2.80 12.03
C ALA A 191 8.72 -3.62 10.89
N GLY A 192 8.46 -3.26 9.62
CA GLY A 192 9.07 -3.90 8.45
C GLY A 192 10.59 -3.71 8.41
N ALA A 193 11.07 -2.51 8.69
CA ALA A 193 12.50 -2.20 8.76
C ALA A 193 13.19 -2.98 9.90
N LEU A 194 12.60 -3.01 11.10
CA LEU A 194 13.14 -3.73 12.25
C LEU A 194 13.20 -5.23 12.01
N ILE A 195 12.11 -5.84 11.54
CA ILE A 195 12.05 -7.28 11.25
C ILE A 195 13.06 -7.66 10.17
N SER A 196 13.16 -6.85 9.11
CA SER A 196 14.14 -7.11 8.05
C SER A 196 15.58 -6.94 8.55
N GLY A 197 15.86 -5.99 9.45
CA GLY A 197 17.16 -5.83 10.09
C GLY A 197 17.55 -7.05 10.91
N ILE A 198 16.62 -7.59 11.69
CA ILE A 198 16.83 -8.83 12.44
C ILE A 198 17.14 -9.99 11.49
N ILE A 199 16.31 -10.20 10.45
CA ILE A 199 16.51 -11.29 9.47
C ILE A 199 17.87 -11.14 8.78
N TRP A 200 18.24 -9.94 8.36
CA TRP A 200 19.50 -9.64 7.70
C TRP A 200 20.71 -9.95 8.60
N SER A 201 20.61 -9.68 9.90
CA SER A 201 21.70 -9.97 10.86
C SER A 201 21.97 -11.46 11.05
N TYR A 202 20.94 -12.31 10.88
CA TYR A 202 21.07 -13.77 11.01
C TYR A 202 21.47 -14.48 9.71
N ASN A 203 21.16 -13.91 8.58
CA ASN A 203 21.44 -14.50 7.27
C ASN A 203 21.82 -13.38 6.26
N PRO A 204 23.02 -12.77 6.45
CA PRO A 204 23.55 -11.89 5.42
C PRO A 204 23.82 -12.71 4.17
N LEU A 205 23.53 -12.14 2.99
CA LEU A 205 23.77 -12.77 1.70
C LEU A 205 25.26 -13.01 1.46
#